data_fa36205579344fe6153886d5435cb7b5
#
_entry.id   fa36205579344fe6153886d5435cb7b5
#
_cell.length_a   1.000
_cell.length_b   1.000
_cell.length_c   1.000
_cell.angle_alpha   90.00
_cell.angle_beta   90.00
_cell.angle_gamma   90.00
#
_symmetry.space_group_name_H-M   'P 1'
#
loop_
_entity.id
_entity.type
_entity.pdbx_description
1 polymer ?
#
loop_
_entity_poly.entity_id
_entity_poly.type
_entity_poly.pdbx_seq_one_letter_code
_entity_poly.pdbx_strand_id
1 'polypeptide(L)'
;MGFSHLQKLFTTLMENNVIARTGRVQSWIDDPNSRLPVSCTVFVVEDSMEGPNGIEASWRFVSHALRYGAGVAVHLSNIRPAGTDNGQGLVASGPCSFGKIYSCLNEQLRRGGVYKNGAVVLHLDLNHPDILEFVNMPRHEIPWAKRCVDLSNVMWDMATPKVKKAILEGIARGDIWLAKIKRDQRGDRIYANVCLEVFLKSRGTCLLEHVNLGGCRPEDIVGAFSTGMTELIELHAKTGVEKTGEYLSQEDDRQVGLGMLGLANLLALEGVTYSQFSDALSHHLYADADYLVTPEALKIVKALQEGIDAAASIAKSNNMDRAFAIAPTASCSYRYKDRAGYTTAPEIAPPIGRLVDRDSSTFGVEHYDYGNVETADQVGWDVYKKVVDGIMEMLMRTNLCHGYSYNTWSDVVTYTDHFIDEWLVSPQTSMYYSLQVNQNTQAKDDAMAALDETYDFTFSDLDADDNDVQIEVDNFCSTCAE
;
A
#
# COMPACT_ATOMS: atom_id res chain seq x y z
N MET A 1 29.52 -5.26 15.39
CA MET A 1 29.56 -6.40 14.49
C MET A 1 28.84 -6.00 13.23
N GLY A 2 29.52 -6.09 12.11
CA GLY A 2 29.14 -5.32 10.94
C GLY A 2 28.07 -5.98 10.06
N PHE A 3 27.70 -5.24 9.03
CA PHE A 3 26.88 -5.63 7.88
C PHE A 3 27.18 -7.04 7.31
N SER A 4 28.39 -7.57 7.51
CA SER A 4 28.80 -8.88 7.02
C SER A 4 28.01 -10.07 7.61
N HIS A 5 27.52 -9.97 8.84
CA HIS A 5 26.69 -11.02 9.43
C HIS A 5 25.27 -10.99 8.88
N LEU A 6 24.71 -9.79 8.71
CA LEU A 6 23.42 -9.60 8.03
C LEU A 6 23.50 -10.04 6.58
N GLN A 7 24.56 -9.67 5.87
CA GLN A 7 24.74 -10.04 4.47
C GLN A 7 24.79 -11.58 4.30
N LYS A 8 25.38 -12.30 5.27
CA LYS A 8 25.39 -13.76 5.26
C LYS A 8 24.00 -14.36 5.57
N LEU A 9 23.27 -13.79 6.53
CA LEU A 9 21.89 -14.16 6.82
C LEU A 9 21.00 -13.91 5.59
N PHE A 10 21.15 -12.76 4.96
CA PHE A 10 20.45 -12.35 3.76
C PHE A 10 20.69 -13.27 2.57
N THR A 11 21.92 -13.66 2.32
CA THR A 11 22.26 -14.58 1.22
C THR A 11 21.55 -15.91 1.41
N THR A 12 21.53 -16.44 2.63
CA THR A 12 20.85 -17.71 2.94
C THR A 12 19.34 -17.61 2.75
N LEU A 13 18.72 -16.49 3.11
CA LEU A 13 17.28 -16.27 2.95
C LEU A 13 16.86 -16.06 1.50
N MET A 14 17.66 -15.36 0.72
CA MET A 14 17.44 -15.21 -0.72
C MET A 14 17.62 -16.53 -1.47
N GLU A 15 18.59 -17.34 -1.09
CA GLU A 15 18.78 -18.69 -1.66
C GLU A 15 17.57 -19.59 -1.41
N ASN A 16 16.88 -19.42 -0.27
CA ASN A 16 15.67 -20.18 0.05
C ASN A 16 14.38 -19.60 -0.55
N ASN A 17 14.43 -18.43 -1.17
CA ASN A 17 13.29 -17.78 -1.86
C ASN A 17 12.01 -17.64 -1.01
N VAL A 18 12.14 -17.52 0.31
CA VAL A 18 11.02 -17.45 1.25
C VAL A 18 10.76 -16.04 1.79
N ILE A 19 11.73 -15.12 1.68
CA ILE A 19 11.58 -13.72 2.06
C ILE A 19 11.80 -12.84 0.84
N ALA A 20 10.82 -12.00 0.57
CA ALA A 20 10.84 -11.02 -0.51
C ALA A 20 11.06 -9.63 0.07
N ARG A 21 12.22 -9.04 -0.20
CA ARG A 21 12.54 -7.66 0.19
C ARG A 21 12.03 -6.70 -0.84
N THR A 22 11.53 -5.54 -0.38
CA THR A 22 11.27 -4.44 -1.30
C THR A 22 12.55 -3.98 -1.98
N GLY A 23 12.45 -3.40 -3.16
CA GLY A 23 13.61 -2.91 -3.88
C GLY A 23 14.38 -1.83 -3.11
N ARG A 24 13.69 -1.02 -2.32
CA ARG A 24 14.31 -0.01 -1.46
C ARG A 24 15.18 -0.61 -0.37
N VAL A 25 14.67 -1.63 0.28
CA VAL A 25 15.43 -2.37 1.32
C VAL A 25 16.66 -3.01 0.68
N GLN A 26 16.49 -3.68 -0.46
CA GLN A 26 17.60 -4.31 -1.16
C GLN A 26 18.65 -3.29 -1.63
N SER A 27 18.23 -2.20 -2.28
CA SER A 27 19.15 -1.14 -2.75
C SER A 27 19.89 -0.47 -1.60
N TRP A 28 19.26 -0.31 -0.44
CA TRP A 28 19.93 0.22 0.75
C TRP A 28 20.94 -0.77 1.34
N ILE A 29 20.63 -2.06 1.37
CA ILE A 29 21.57 -3.10 1.82
C ILE A 29 22.80 -3.12 0.92
N ASP A 30 22.60 -2.97 -0.39
CA ASP A 30 23.68 -3.01 -1.37
C ASP A 30 24.57 -1.74 -1.32
N ASP A 31 23.96 -0.58 -1.03
CA ASP A 31 24.67 0.72 -0.92
C ASP A 31 24.15 1.58 0.23
N PRO A 32 24.47 1.23 1.48
CA PRO A 32 23.92 1.90 2.66
C PRO A 32 24.41 3.34 2.86
N ASN A 33 25.42 3.78 2.13
CA ASN A 33 25.95 5.15 2.25
C ASN A 33 25.24 6.14 1.35
N SER A 34 24.68 5.69 0.22
CA SER A 34 24.07 6.55 -0.81
C SER A 34 22.56 6.37 -0.90
N ARG A 35 22.00 5.35 -0.27
CA ARG A 35 20.55 5.00 -0.33
C ARG A 35 19.91 5.09 1.04
N LEU A 36 18.60 5.38 1.04
CA LEU A 36 17.79 5.36 2.25
C LEU A 36 16.75 4.24 2.16
N PRO A 37 16.53 3.50 3.24
CA PRO A 37 15.53 2.43 3.30
C PRO A 37 14.12 2.99 3.53
N VAL A 38 13.75 4.04 2.82
CA VAL A 38 12.47 4.73 2.95
C VAL A 38 11.69 4.55 1.67
N SER A 39 10.69 3.67 1.68
CA SER A 39 9.75 3.53 0.57
C SER A 39 8.68 4.60 0.61
N CYS A 40 8.07 4.81 1.77
CA CYS A 40 7.04 5.82 2.01
C CYS A 40 7.22 6.52 3.34
N THR A 41 6.72 7.75 3.40
CA THR A 41 6.67 8.56 4.62
C THR A 41 5.40 9.39 4.65
N VAL A 42 5.12 10.00 5.80
CA VAL A 42 3.94 10.82 6.06
C VAL A 42 4.38 12.17 6.59
N PHE A 43 3.73 13.22 6.16
CA PHE A 43 3.85 14.55 6.75
C PHE A 43 2.47 15.13 7.07
N VAL A 44 2.25 15.49 8.32
CA VAL A 44 1.03 16.15 8.77
C VAL A 44 1.30 17.65 8.86
N VAL A 45 0.64 18.40 7.98
CA VAL A 45 0.88 19.85 7.85
C VAL A 45 0.10 20.60 8.93
N GLU A 46 0.78 21.45 9.70
CA GLU A 46 0.14 22.39 10.64
C GLU A 46 -0.37 23.63 9.92
N ASP A 47 -1.38 24.27 10.50
CA ASP A 47 -2.00 25.50 9.97
C ASP A 47 -1.13 26.74 10.24
N SER A 48 0.08 26.71 9.69
CA SER A 48 1.05 27.82 9.75
C SER A 48 1.97 27.74 8.55
N MET A 49 2.43 28.88 8.05
CA MET A 49 3.51 28.92 7.06
C MET A 49 4.83 28.49 7.68
N GLU A 50 5.11 28.97 8.89
CA GLU A 50 6.36 28.80 9.61
C GLU A 50 6.30 27.61 10.59
N GLY A 51 7.45 27.27 11.15
CA GLY A 51 7.58 26.22 12.16
C GLY A 51 8.02 24.88 11.59
N PRO A 52 8.37 23.91 12.48
CA PRO A 52 8.95 22.64 12.05
C PRO A 52 7.98 21.73 11.29
N ASN A 53 6.67 21.91 11.47
CA ASN A 53 5.61 21.14 10.82
C ASN A 53 4.69 22.03 9.98
N GLY A 54 5.07 23.27 9.72
CA GLY A 54 4.32 24.21 8.89
C GLY A 54 4.41 23.89 7.40
N ILE A 55 3.74 24.71 6.61
CA ILE A 55 3.61 24.51 5.16
C ILE A 55 4.99 24.58 4.46
N GLU A 56 5.84 25.54 4.79
CA GLU A 56 7.20 25.64 4.21
C GLU A 56 8.08 24.44 4.58
N ALA A 57 8.00 23.99 5.83
CA ALA A 57 8.72 22.77 6.27
C ALA A 57 8.23 21.54 5.51
N SER A 58 6.93 21.45 5.21
CA SER A 58 6.37 20.35 4.43
C SER A 58 6.92 20.33 2.99
N TRP A 59 7.10 21.45 2.36
CA TRP A 59 7.68 21.53 1.01
C TRP A 59 9.12 21.02 0.99
N ARG A 60 9.92 21.41 1.98
CA ARG A 60 11.29 20.92 2.14
C ARG A 60 11.30 19.40 2.36
N PHE A 61 10.42 18.91 3.26
CA PHE A 61 10.31 17.48 3.57
C PHE A 61 9.91 16.66 2.34
N VAL A 62 8.87 17.07 1.63
CA VAL A 62 8.41 16.39 0.41
C VAL A 62 9.50 16.40 -0.65
N SER A 63 10.16 17.53 -0.87
CA SER A 63 11.27 17.62 -1.82
C SER A 63 12.44 16.69 -1.47
N HIS A 64 12.77 16.58 -0.18
CA HIS A 64 13.79 15.65 0.30
C HIS A 64 13.39 14.19 0.02
N ALA A 65 12.19 13.80 0.43
CA ALA A 65 11.72 12.43 0.28
C ALA A 65 11.63 11.99 -1.20
N LEU A 66 11.03 12.82 -2.05
CA LEU A 66 10.92 12.55 -3.50
C LEU A 66 12.29 12.45 -4.16
N ARG A 67 13.24 13.28 -3.78
CA ARG A 67 14.59 13.26 -4.33
C ARG A 67 15.33 11.97 -4.03
N TYR A 68 15.04 11.33 -2.89
CA TYR A 68 15.53 10.00 -2.54
C TYR A 68 14.59 8.87 -2.95
N GLY A 69 13.56 9.18 -3.73
CA GLY A 69 12.65 8.22 -4.33
C GLY A 69 11.58 7.67 -3.40
N ALA A 70 11.35 8.28 -2.24
CA ALA A 70 10.26 7.90 -1.33
C ALA A 70 8.93 8.49 -1.78
N GLY A 71 7.83 7.75 -1.60
CA GLY A 71 6.49 8.28 -1.68
C GLY A 71 6.13 9.10 -0.43
N VAL A 72 5.33 10.15 -0.59
CA VAL A 72 4.92 11.01 0.53
C VAL A 72 3.41 11.16 0.58
N ALA A 73 2.82 10.78 1.70
CA ALA A 73 1.45 11.13 2.03
C ALA A 73 1.43 12.46 2.81
N VAL A 74 0.77 13.45 2.24
CA VAL A 74 0.66 14.79 2.81
C VAL A 74 -0.74 14.98 3.37
N HIS A 75 -0.86 15.08 4.69
CA HIS A 75 -2.12 15.25 5.39
C HIS A 75 -2.41 16.73 5.62
N LEU A 76 -3.48 17.23 5.01
CA LEU A 76 -3.81 18.65 4.90
C LEU A 76 -4.96 19.09 5.83
N SER A 77 -5.49 18.19 6.63
CA SER A 77 -6.75 18.40 7.39
C SER A 77 -6.67 19.49 8.45
N ASN A 78 -5.46 19.81 8.94
CA ASN A 78 -5.28 20.89 9.91
C ASN A 78 -5.25 22.27 9.27
N ILE A 79 -5.06 22.38 7.96
CA ILE A 79 -5.07 23.67 7.25
C ILE A 79 -6.49 24.22 7.28
N ARG A 80 -6.62 25.48 7.70
CA ARG A 80 -7.90 26.20 7.75
C ARG A 80 -8.57 26.25 6.37
N PRO A 81 -9.90 26.23 6.31
CA PRO A 81 -10.62 26.28 5.04
C PRO A 81 -10.38 27.55 4.26
N ALA A 82 -10.51 27.46 2.94
CA ALA A 82 -10.50 28.60 2.04
C ALA A 82 -11.54 29.63 2.47
N GLY A 83 -11.20 30.91 2.32
CA GLY A 83 -12.10 32.00 2.70
C GLY A 83 -12.06 32.38 4.19
N THR A 84 -11.29 31.68 5.03
CA THR A 84 -11.13 32.06 6.44
C THR A 84 -10.38 33.40 6.55
N ASP A 85 -10.99 34.36 7.19
CA ASP A 85 -10.36 35.66 7.47
C ASP A 85 -9.30 35.50 8.58
N ASN A 86 -8.11 36.01 8.36
CA ASN A 86 -7.04 36.01 9.35
C ASN A 86 -7.07 37.24 10.30
N GLY A 87 -8.09 38.06 10.22
CA GLY A 87 -8.23 39.30 11.01
C GLY A 87 -7.36 40.48 10.55
N GLN A 88 -6.64 40.32 9.44
CA GLN A 88 -5.75 41.33 8.86
C GLN A 88 -6.14 41.72 7.43
N GLY A 89 -7.34 41.35 7.01
CA GLY A 89 -7.84 41.62 5.66
C GLY A 89 -7.30 40.65 4.59
N LEU A 90 -6.64 39.55 5.00
CA LEU A 90 -6.19 38.48 4.11
C LEU A 90 -7.07 37.25 4.32
N VAL A 91 -7.35 36.56 3.23
CA VAL A 91 -8.22 35.40 3.19
C VAL A 91 -7.38 34.13 2.93
N ALA A 92 -7.60 33.09 3.71
CA ALA A 92 -6.91 31.81 3.54
C ALA A 92 -7.24 31.19 2.18
N SER A 93 -6.26 30.59 1.53
CA SER A 93 -6.43 29.91 0.25
C SER A 93 -6.91 28.46 0.38
N GLY A 94 -6.78 27.86 1.57
CA GLY A 94 -7.26 26.52 1.89
C GLY A 94 -6.35 25.36 1.44
N PRO A 95 -6.66 24.13 1.90
CA PRO A 95 -5.83 22.96 1.63
C PRO A 95 -5.76 22.57 0.15
N CYS A 96 -6.82 22.81 -0.63
CA CYS A 96 -6.84 22.47 -2.05
C CYS A 96 -5.84 23.31 -2.86
N SER A 97 -5.71 24.59 -2.53
CA SER A 97 -4.73 25.47 -3.15
C SER A 97 -3.29 25.03 -2.85
N PHE A 98 -2.97 24.73 -1.59
CA PHE A 98 -1.66 24.21 -1.23
C PHE A 98 -1.39 22.82 -1.81
N GLY A 99 -2.41 22.00 -1.99
CA GLY A 99 -2.32 20.69 -2.61
C GLY A 99 -1.66 20.72 -4.01
N LYS A 100 -1.93 21.75 -4.80
CA LYS A 100 -1.33 21.94 -6.13
C LYS A 100 0.19 22.07 -6.10
N ILE A 101 0.75 22.64 -5.03
CA ILE A 101 2.20 22.82 -4.87
C ILE A 101 2.88 21.45 -4.76
N TYR A 102 2.32 20.52 -4.02
CA TYR A 102 2.89 19.17 -3.87
C TYR A 102 2.86 18.37 -5.18
N SER A 103 1.81 18.55 -5.99
CA SER A 103 1.76 18.00 -7.35
C SER A 103 2.87 18.57 -8.23
N CYS A 104 3.06 19.88 -8.20
CA CYS A 104 4.14 20.55 -8.93
C CYS A 104 5.54 20.11 -8.46
N LEU A 105 5.76 19.95 -7.15
CA LEU A 105 7.02 19.44 -6.62
C LEU A 105 7.33 18.02 -7.16
N ASN A 106 6.34 17.14 -7.17
CA ASN A 106 6.52 15.79 -7.72
C ASN A 106 6.87 15.83 -9.21
N GLU A 107 6.16 16.63 -9.98
CA GLU A 107 6.44 16.81 -11.41
C GLU A 107 7.90 17.23 -11.66
N GLN A 108 8.35 18.28 -11.00
CA GLN A 108 9.67 18.85 -11.25
C GLN A 108 10.81 17.93 -10.78
N LEU A 109 10.67 17.31 -9.63
CA LEU A 109 11.70 16.43 -9.07
C LEU A 109 11.80 15.10 -9.82
N ARG A 110 10.69 14.61 -10.34
CA ARG A 110 10.67 13.40 -11.18
C ARG A 110 11.46 13.58 -12.47
N ARG A 111 11.37 14.74 -13.10
CA ARG A 111 12.08 15.04 -14.37
C ARG A 111 13.60 15.15 -14.21
N GLY A 112 14.10 15.55 -13.05
CA GLY A 112 15.52 15.78 -12.78
C GLY A 112 16.21 14.78 -11.86
N GLY A 113 15.50 13.82 -11.31
CA GLY A 113 16.00 12.92 -10.28
C GLY A 113 16.57 11.60 -10.83
N VAL A 114 17.41 10.98 -10.03
CA VAL A 114 17.92 9.61 -10.27
C VAL A 114 16.77 8.58 -10.19
N TYR A 115 15.68 8.92 -9.49
CA TYR A 115 14.49 8.12 -9.32
C TYR A 115 13.31 8.75 -10.05
N LYS A 116 12.78 8.05 -11.04
CA LYS A 116 11.65 8.53 -11.85
C LYS A 116 10.27 8.40 -11.17
N ASN A 117 10.18 7.76 -10.01
CA ASN A 117 8.93 7.21 -9.48
C ASN A 117 8.49 7.76 -8.13
N GLY A 118 8.72 9.03 -7.83
CA GLY A 118 8.14 9.67 -6.64
C GLY A 118 6.62 9.68 -6.71
N ALA A 119 5.95 9.34 -5.61
CA ALA A 119 4.50 9.40 -5.49
C ALA A 119 4.08 10.38 -4.40
N VAL A 120 3.04 11.15 -4.66
CA VAL A 120 2.41 12.05 -3.70
C VAL A 120 0.94 11.72 -3.59
N VAL A 121 0.47 11.51 -2.35
CA VAL A 121 -0.96 11.38 -2.05
C VAL A 121 -1.35 12.49 -1.09
N LEU A 122 -2.35 13.26 -1.46
CA LEU A 122 -2.94 14.29 -0.62
C LEU A 122 -4.09 13.67 0.17
N HIS A 123 -4.10 13.92 1.48
CA HIS A 123 -5.14 13.44 2.38
C HIS A 123 -5.94 14.59 2.96
N LEU A 124 -7.25 14.44 3.02
CA LEU A 124 -8.16 15.36 3.68
C LEU A 124 -9.25 14.59 4.44
N ASP A 125 -9.53 15.01 5.66
CA ASP A 125 -10.61 14.42 6.47
C ASP A 125 -11.97 14.74 5.87
N LEU A 126 -12.88 13.76 5.94
CA LEU A 126 -14.24 13.86 5.39
C LEU A 126 -15.03 15.05 5.94
N ASN A 127 -14.78 15.43 7.18
CA ASN A 127 -15.49 16.54 7.84
C ASN A 127 -14.83 17.91 7.62
N HIS A 128 -13.77 18.01 6.80
CA HIS A 128 -13.18 19.30 6.47
C HIS A 128 -14.15 20.13 5.62
N PRO A 129 -14.31 21.45 5.89
CA PRO A 129 -15.23 22.31 5.11
C PRO A 129 -14.98 22.29 3.61
N ASP A 130 -13.73 22.14 3.17
CA ASP A 130 -13.34 22.17 1.76
C ASP A 130 -13.39 20.76 1.10
N ILE A 131 -14.02 19.78 1.73
CA ILE A 131 -14.02 18.39 1.24
C ILE A 131 -14.65 18.26 -0.17
N LEU A 132 -15.70 19.02 -0.47
CA LEU A 132 -16.33 18.98 -1.78
C LEU A 132 -15.41 19.53 -2.87
N GLU A 133 -14.69 20.61 -2.60
CA GLU A 133 -13.68 21.14 -3.54
C GLU A 133 -12.57 20.11 -3.74
N PHE A 134 -12.07 19.51 -2.66
CA PHE A 134 -11.01 18.51 -2.70
C PHE A 134 -11.40 17.27 -3.53
N VAL A 135 -12.59 16.72 -3.33
CA VAL A 135 -13.07 15.53 -4.05
C VAL A 135 -13.34 15.82 -5.52
N ASN A 136 -13.87 17.01 -5.83
CA ASN A 136 -14.26 17.40 -7.18
C ASN A 136 -13.15 18.10 -7.99
N MET A 137 -11.98 18.32 -7.41
CA MET A 137 -10.86 18.95 -8.11
C MET A 137 -10.52 18.14 -9.37
N PRO A 138 -10.47 18.78 -10.56
CA PRO A 138 -10.12 18.08 -11.79
C PRO A 138 -8.68 17.53 -11.75
N ARG A 139 -8.46 16.38 -12.36
CA ARG A 139 -7.12 15.75 -12.41
C ARG A 139 -6.05 16.66 -12.99
N HIS A 140 -6.38 17.43 -14.02
CA HIS A 140 -5.42 18.33 -14.68
C HIS A 140 -4.91 19.46 -13.77
N GLU A 141 -5.58 19.74 -12.65
CA GLU A 141 -5.08 20.71 -11.66
C GLU A 141 -4.03 20.12 -10.71
N ILE A 142 -4.03 18.80 -10.54
CA ILE A 142 -3.09 18.06 -9.68
C ILE A 142 -2.62 16.76 -10.36
N PRO A 143 -2.07 16.84 -11.57
CA PRO A 143 -1.79 15.66 -12.39
C PRO A 143 -0.80 14.67 -11.74
N TRP A 144 0.07 15.16 -10.86
CA TRP A 144 1.13 14.40 -10.21
C TRP A 144 0.85 14.05 -8.75
N ALA A 145 -0.39 14.15 -8.30
CA ALA A 145 -0.80 13.77 -6.96
C ALA A 145 -2.11 12.98 -6.99
N LYS A 146 -2.22 11.99 -6.13
CA LYS A 146 -3.46 11.26 -5.87
C LYS A 146 -4.16 11.85 -4.65
N ARG A 147 -5.44 11.50 -4.44
CA ARG A 147 -6.26 12.00 -3.34
C ARG A 147 -6.84 10.86 -2.52
N CYS A 148 -6.77 11.03 -1.21
CA CYS A 148 -7.39 10.12 -0.25
C CYS A 148 -8.27 10.91 0.72
N VAL A 149 -9.46 10.41 1.01
CA VAL A 149 -10.34 10.92 2.05
C VAL A 149 -10.19 10.06 3.28
N ASP A 150 -9.83 10.68 4.40
CA ASP A 150 -9.72 10.02 5.70
C ASP A 150 -11.04 10.15 6.45
N LEU A 151 -11.58 9.03 6.98
CA LEU A 151 -12.88 9.03 7.62
C LEU A 151 -13.03 8.02 8.76
N SER A 152 -14.06 8.26 9.56
CA SER A 152 -14.58 7.34 10.57
C SER A 152 -16.06 7.08 10.31
N ASN A 153 -16.63 6.08 10.99
CA ASN A 153 -18.07 5.79 10.92
C ASN A 153 -18.90 7.04 11.26
N VAL A 154 -18.54 7.74 12.33
CA VAL A 154 -19.26 8.96 12.76
C VAL A 154 -19.20 10.05 11.68
N MET A 155 -18.04 10.24 11.05
CA MET A 155 -17.92 11.23 9.98
C MET A 155 -18.77 10.85 8.77
N TRP A 156 -18.83 9.57 8.41
CA TRP A 156 -19.66 9.08 7.31
C TRP A 156 -21.15 9.27 7.60
N ASP A 157 -21.60 8.89 8.79
CA ASP A 157 -22.99 9.05 9.21
C ASP A 157 -23.44 10.51 9.20
N MET A 158 -22.57 11.44 9.57
CA MET A 158 -22.84 12.87 9.61
C MET A 158 -22.66 13.59 8.26
N ALA A 159 -22.05 12.94 7.28
CA ALA A 159 -21.81 13.54 5.97
C ALA A 159 -23.13 13.81 5.22
N THR A 160 -23.19 14.96 4.56
CA THR A 160 -24.37 15.30 3.74
C THR A 160 -24.50 14.38 2.53
N PRO A 161 -25.73 14.16 2.01
CA PRO A 161 -25.93 13.37 0.81
C PRO A 161 -25.08 13.84 -0.39
N LYS A 162 -24.86 15.15 -0.49
CA LYS A 162 -24.01 15.74 -1.56
C LYS A 162 -22.56 15.32 -1.44
N VAL A 163 -22.01 15.31 -0.22
CA VAL A 163 -20.62 14.86 0.04
C VAL A 163 -20.49 13.37 -0.21
N LYS A 164 -21.39 12.55 0.32
CA LYS A 164 -21.41 11.10 0.08
C LYS A 164 -21.44 10.78 -1.40
N LYS A 165 -22.36 11.41 -2.15
CA LYS A 165 -22.46 11.22 -3.61
C LYS A 165 -21.16 11.57 -4.33
N ALA A 166 -20.54 12.71 -4.03
CA ALA A 166 -19.29 13.13 -4.64
C ALA A 166 -18.16 12.12 -4.39
N ILE A 167 -18.07 11.58 -3.17
CA ILE A 167 -17.06 10.56 -2.81
C ILE A 167 -17.30 9.27 -3.57
N LEU A 168 -18.55 8.75 -3.59
CA LEU A 168 -18.88 7.51 -4.29
C LEU A 168 -18.60 7.62 -5.80
N GLU A 169 -18.94 8.74 -6.42
CA GLU A 169 -18.61 9.02 -7.82
C GLU A 169 -17.10 9.14 -8.03
N GLY A 170 -16.36 9.74 -7.09
CA GLY A 170 -14.90 9.86 -7.13
C GLY A 170 -14.21 8.50 -7.04
N ILE A 171 -14.70 7.59 -6.20
CA ILE A 171 -14.20 6.21 -6.11
C ILE A 171 -14.47 5.47 -7.43
N ALA A 172 -15.68 5.57 -7.96
CA ALA A 172 -16.07 4.90 -9.21
C ALA A 172 -15.23 5.35 -10.41
N ARG A 173 -14.80 6.63 -10.45
CA ARG A 173 -13.88 7.15 -11.47
C ARG A 173 -12.40 6.82 -11.20
N GLY A 174 -12.06 6.23 -10.05
CA GLY A 174 -10.68 6.01 -9.62
C GLY A 174 -9.93 7.27 -9.20
N ASP A 175 -10.65 8.37 -8.90
CA ASP A 175 -10.05 9.64 -8.45
C ASP A 175 -9.77 9.71 -6.96
N ILE A 176 -10.57 9.00 -6.16
CA ILE A 176 -10.60 9.10 -4.71
C ILE A 176 -10.36 7.74 -4.08
N TRP A 177 -9.41 7.69 -3.17
CA TRP A 177 -9.17 6.58 -2.26
C TRP A 177 -9.73 6.89 -0.89
N LEU A 178 -9.92 5.87 -0.05
CA LEU A 178 -10.38 6.03 1.32
C LEU A 178 -9.40 5.39 2.30
N ALA A 179 -9.22 6.03 3.45
CA ALA A 179 -8.51 5.45 4.59
C ALA A 179 -9.29 5.69 5.89
N LYS A 180 -9.37 4.68 6.73
CA LYS A 180 -9.95 4.82 8.07
C LYS A 180 -9.02 5.62 8.97
N ILE A 181 -9.58 6.49 9.79
CA ILE A 181 -8.83 7.17 10.84
C ILE A 181 -8.45 6.14 11.90
N LYS A 182 -7.14 6.00 12.15
CA LYS A 182 -6.59 5.08 13.15
C LYS A 182 -5.87 5.84 14.25
N ARG A 183 -5.83 5.21 15.41
CA ARG A 183 -5.07 5.67 16.57
C ARG A 183 -4.15 4.57 17.06
N ASP A 184 -3.02 4.97 17.60
CA ASP A 184 -2.09 4.05 18.25
C ASP A 184 -2.59 3.62 19.65
N GLN A 185 -1.82 2.81 20.33
CA GLN A 185 -2.16 2.29 21.67
C GLN A 185 -2.22 3.38 22.75
N ARG A 186 -1.64 4.56 22.48
CA ARG A 186 -1.68 5.73 23.38
C ARG A 186 -2.87 6.64 23.10
N GLY A 187 -3.63 6.34 22.03
CA GLY A 187 -4.73 7.16 21.57
C GLY A 187 -4.33 8.27 20.59
N ASP A 188 -3.05 8.38 20.22
CA ASP A 188 -2.59 9.35 19.26
C ASP A 188 -2.96 8.91 17.84
N ARG A 189 -3.37 9.87 17.01
CA ARG A 189 -3.69 9.60 15.61
C ARG A 189 -2.44 9.19 14.85
N ILE A 190 -2.57 8.15 14.06
CA ILE A 190 -1.60 7.71 13.06
C ILE A 190 -2.21 7.83 11.67
N TYR A 191 -1.39 8.03 10.65
CA TYR A 191 -1.78 8.51 9.35
C TYR A 191 -1.36 7.54 8.26
N ALA A 192 -2.26 7.27 7.31
CA ALA A 192 -1.99 6.37 6.20
C ALA A 192 -0.87 6.92 5.29
N ASN A 193 -0.01 6.01 4.84
CA ASN A 193 1.03 6.27 3.84
C ASN A 193 0.44 6.41 2.42
N VAL A 194 1.30 6.41 1.41
CA VAL A 194 0.93 6.54 -0.01
C VAL A 194 0.06 5.37 -0.49
N CYS A 195 0.42 4.14 -0.13
CA CYS A 195 -0.29 2.92 -0.56
C CYS A 195 -1.36 2.47 0.45
N LEU A 196 -1.60 3.25 1.50
CA LEU A 196 -2.65 3.09 2.50
C LEU A 196 -2.55 1.81 3.36
N GLU A 197 -1.46 1.06 3.30
CA GLU A 197 -1.26 -0.15 4.11
C GLU A 197 -0.52 0.12 5.42
N VAL A 198 0.26 1.20 5.51
CA VAL A 198 1.05 1.57 6.68
C VAL A 198 0.51 2.85 7.32
N PHE A 199 0.42 2.87 8.64
CA PHE A 199 -0.05 4.02 9.41
C PHE A 199 1.08 4.52 10.29
N LEU A 200 1.45 5.79 10.13
CA LEU A 200 2.64 6.41 10.70
C LEU A 200 2.30 7.68 11.49
N LYS A 201 3.17 8.01 12.41
CA LYS A 201 3.28 9.38 12.92
C LYS A 201 3.85 10.28 11.81
N SER A 202 3.61 11.58 11.91
CA SER A 202 4.26 12.53 10.99
C SER A 202 5.78 12.35 10.99
N ARG A 203 6.40 12.32 9.82
CA ARG A 203 7.82 12.04 9.58
C ARG A 203 8.26 10.60 9.88
N GLY A 204 7.33 9.70 10.15
CA GLY A 204 7.59 8.27 10.23
C GLY A 204 7.93 7.69 8.86
N THR A 205 8.58 6.53 8.86
CA THR A 205 9.02 5.85 7.62
C THR A 205 8.57 4.41 7.60
N CYS A 206 8.17 3.90 6.44
CA CYS A 206 7.86 2.49 6.30
C CYS A 206 9.11 1.66 5.96
N LEU A 207 9.26 0.52 6.62
CA LEU A 207 10.25 -0.50 6.32
C LEU A 207 9.50 -1.82 6.14
N LEU A 208 9.53 -2.37 4.92
CA LEU A 208 8.66 -3.46 4.50
C LEU A 208 9.45 -4.65 3.95
N GLU A 209 8.99 -5.83 4.31
CA GLU A 209 9.37 -7.11 3.73
C GLU A 209 8.14 -8.01 3.63
N HIS A 210 8.25 -9.07 2.84
CA HIS A 210 7.13 -9.98 2.60
C HIS A 210 7.58 -11.43 2.70
N VAL A 211 6.74 -12.27 3.30
CA VAL A 211 6.88 -13.73 3.19
C VAL A 211 6.42 -14.14 1.79
N ASN A 212 7.30 -14.79 1.04
CA ASN A 212 6.94 -15.41 -0.24
C ASN A 212 6.25 -16.75 0.00
N LEU A 213 4.94 -16.76 0.11
CA LEU A 213 4.14 -17.95 0.35
C LEU A 213 4.29 -18.99 -0.77
N GLY A 214 4.45 -18.55 -2.02
CA GLY A 214 4.70 -19.44 -3.15
C GLY A 214 6.03 -20.20 -3.05
N GLY A 215 7.00 -19.65 -2.33
CA GLY A 215 8.28 -20.29 -2.02
C GLY A 215 8.24 -21.25 -0.83
N CYS A 216 7.15 -21.22 -0.04
CA CYS A 216 6.99 -22.03 1.17
C CYS A 216 6.15 -23.28 0.93
N ARG A 217 6.47 -24.36 1.64
CA ARG A 217 5.49 -25.41 1.96
C ARG A 217 4.73 -24.98 3.21
N PRO A 218 3.55 -25.54 3.50
CA PRO A 218 2.83 -25.21 4.74
C PRO A 218 3.69 -25.31 6.01
N GLU A 219 4.56 -26.32 6.10
CA GLU A 219 5.48 -26.51 7.23
C GLU A 219 6.60 -25.48 7.33
N ASP A 220 6.90 -24.75 6.27
CA ASP A 220 7.96 -23.74 6.23
C ASP A 220 7.45 -22.35 6.67
N ILE A 221 6.13 -22.13 6.66
CA ILE A 221 5.50 -20.81 6.85
C ILE A 221 5.86 -20.20 8.19
N VAL A 222 5.81 -20.97 9.28
CA VAL A 222 6.14 -20.49 10.62
C VAL A 222 7.59 -20.00 10.70
N GLY A 223 8.50 -20.76 10.12
CA GLY A 223 9.92 -20.36 10.03
C GLY A 223 10.13 -19.11 9.20
N ALA A 224 9.43 -18.99 8.06
CA ALA A 224 9.53 -17.83 7.17
C ALA A 224 9.02 -16.54 7.86
N PHE A 225 7.87 -16.59 8.53
CA PHE A 225 7.36 -15.45 9.30
C PHE A 225 8.29 -15.04 10.44
N SER A 226 8.81 -16.02 11.19
CA SER A 226 9.74 -15.74 12.29
C SER A 226 11.02 -15.10 11.79
N THR A 227 11.58 -15.61 10.70
CA THR A 227 12.82 -15.11 10.12
C THR A 227 12.61 -13.71 9.52
N GLY A 228 11.54 -13.50 8.75
CA GLY A 228 11.23 -12.19 8.15
C GLY A 228 11.04 -11.11 9.23
N MET A 229 10.31 -11.41 10.30
CA MET A 229 10.14 -10.45 11.41
C MET A 229 11.46 -10.14 12.12
N THR A 230 12.29 -11.15 12.35
CA THR A 230 13.60 -10.95 12.97
C THR A 230 14.49 -10.08 12.11
N GLU A 231 14.58 -10.35 10.82
CA GLU A 231 15.35 -9.56 9.85
C GLU A 231 14.85 -8.11 9.82
N LEU A 232 13.56 -7.91 9.73
CA LEU A 232 12.96 -6.58 9.64
C LEU A 232 13.26 -5.72 10.89
N ILE A 233 13.20 -6.31 12.06
CA ILE A 233 13.53 -5.63 13.33
C ILE A 233 15.03 -5.29 13.40
N GLU A 234 15.90 -6.18 12.95
CA GLU A 234 17.33 -5.92 12.88
C GLU A 234 17.68 -4.81 11.88
N LEU A 235 16.99 -4.77 10.74
CA LEU A 235 17.13 -3.71 9.77
C LEU A 235 16.63 -2.37 10.32
N HIS A 236 15.47 -2.37 10.97
CA HIS A 236 14.89 -1.18 11.61
C HIS A 236 15.90 -0.54 12.57
N ALA A 237 16.58 -1.33 13.38
CA ALA A 237 17.59 -0.86 14.31
C ALA A 237 18.84 -0.21 13.64
N LYS A 238 18.97 -0.31 12.33
CA LYS A 238 20.14 0.14 11.56
C LYS A 238 19.86 1.21 10.53
N THR A 239 18.59 1.62 10.36
CA THR A 239 18.20 2.56 9.31
C THR A 239 18.95 3.89 9.38
N GLY A 240 19.11 4.46 10.57
CA GLY A 240 19.82 5.72 10.80
C GLY A 240 19.20 6.90 10.03
N VAL A 241 17.92 6.82 9.66
CA VAL A 241 17.23 7.84 8.86
C VAL A 241 17.10 9.17 9.57
N GLU A 242 17.08 9.17 10.90
CA GLU A 242 17.06 10.36 11.74
C GLU A 242 18.26 11.29 11.52
N LYS A 243 19.39 10.76 11.05
CA LYS A 243 20.60 11.54 10.74
C LYS A 243 20.41 12.54 9.63
N THR A 244 19.38 12.36 8.81
CA THR A 244 19.01 13.34 7.77
C THR A 244 18.41 14.60 8.37
N GLY A 245 17.92 14.56 9.61
CA GLY A 245 17.17 15.64 10.25
C GLY A 245 15.71 15.76 9.81
N GLU A 246 15.24 14.88 8.92
CA GLU A 246 13.89 14.95 8.34
C GLU A 246 12.94 13.90 8.95
N TYR A 247 13.44 12.72 9.29
CA TYR A 247 12.63 11.60 9.75
C TYR A 247 12.75 11.38 11.26
N LEU A 248 11.74 10.73 11.83
CA LEU A 248 11.76 10.29 13.23
C LEU A 248 12.91 9.30 13.48
N SER A 249 13.37 9.27 14.72
CA SER A 249 14.32 8.24 15.17
C SER A 249 13.64 6.87 15.24
N GLN A 250 14.44 5.82 15.22
CA GLN A 250 13.96 4.45 15.41
C GLN A 250 13.27 4.25 16.77
N GLU A 251 13.65 5.03 17.77
CA GLU A 251 13.06 4.97 19.13
C GLU A 251 11.67 5.60 19.17
N ASP A 252 11.46 6.66 18.37
CA ASP A 252 10.20 7.37 18.27
C ASP A 252 9.23 6.73 17.27
N ASP A 253 9.75 5.97 16.30
CA ASP A 253 9.01 5.30 15.21
C ASP A 253 9.24 3.77 15.26
N ARG A 254 8.75 3.14 16.32
CA ARG A 254 8.90 1.70 16.58
C ARG A 254 7.87 0.88 15.81
N GLN A 255 8.04 0.80 14.52
CA GLN A 255 7.15 0.04 13.64
C GLN A 255 7.89 -0.50 12.43
N VAL A 256 7.43 -1.63 11.93
CA VAL A 256 7.83 -2.29 10.68
C VAL A 256 6.59 -2.84 10.00
N GLY A 257 6.72 -3.36 8.78
CA GLY A 257 5.61 -3.97 8.07
C GLY A 257 6.03 -5.29 7.41
N LEU A 258 5.81 -6.41 8.08
CA LEU A 258 5.91 -7.72 7.47
C LEU A 258 4.59 -8.07 6.80
N GLY A 259 4.64 -8.26 5.49
CA GLY A 259 3.50 -8.69 4.68
C GLY A 259 3.70 -10.08 4.10
N MET A 260 2.94 -10.37 3.06
CA MET A 260 3.03 -11.64 2.34
C MET A 260 2.66 -11.46 0.88
N LEU A 261 3.18 -12.31 0.02
CA LEU A 261 2.85 -12.39 -1.40
C LEU A 261 2.81 -13.85 -1.85
N GLY A 262 2.29 -14.10 -3.03
CA GLY A 262 2.28 -15.45 -3.61
C GLY A 262 1.26 -16.38 -3.01
N LEU A 263 0.16 -15.91 -2.40
CA LEU A 263 -0.90 -16.78 -1.89
C LEU A 263 -1.50 -17.62 -3.00
N ALA A 264 -1.78 -17.03 -4.16
CA ALA A 264 -2.30 -17.76 -5.31
C ALA A 264 -1.41 -18.96 -5.71
N ASN A 265 -0.09 -18.77 -5.71
CA ASN A 265 0.87 -19.81 -6.01
C ASN A 265 0.88 -20.91 -4.93
N LEU A 266 0.88 -20.54 -3.65
CA LEU A 266 0.80 -21.53 -2.57
C LEU A 266 -0.44 -22.40 -2.71
N LEU A 267 -1.61 -21.79 -2.89
CA LEU A 267 -2.86 -22.52 -3.03
C LEU A 267 -2.84 -23.48 -4.24
N ALA A 268 -2.37 -22.99 -5.39
CA ALA A 268 -2.25 -23.82 -6.60
C ALA A 268 -1.30 -25.01 -6.41
N LEU A 269 -0.16 -24.81 -5.73
CA LEU A 269 0.83 -25.86 -5.47
C LEU A 269 0.35 -26.91 -4.47
N GLU A 270 -0.51 -26.53 -3.55
CA GLU A 270 -1.11 -27.44 -2.56
C GLU A 270 -2.45 -28.05 -3.05
N GLY A 271 -2.89 -27.72 -4.28
CA GLY A 271 -4.15 -28.22 -4.83
C GLY A 271 -5.39 -27.68 -4.11
N VAL A 272 -5.32 -26.52 -3.52
CA VAL A 272 -6.40 -25.86 -2.76
C VAL A 272 -6.94 -24.70 -3.60
N THR A 273 -8.27 -24.58 -3.70
CA THR A 273 -8.91 -23.43 -4.33
C THR A 273 -9.06 -22.26 -3.34
N TYR A 274 -9.19 -21.03 -3.85
CA TYR A 274 -9.53 -19.86 -3.02
C TYR A 274 -10.84 -20.09 -2.24
N SER A 275 -11.83 -20.77 -2.83
CA SER A 275 -13.08 -21.10 -2.14
C SER A 275 -12.85 -22.03 -0.95
N GLN A 276 -12.09 -23.11 -1.14
CA GLN A 276 -11.74 -24.03 -0.05
C GLN A 276 -10.93 -23.35 1.05
N PHE A 277 -10.02 -22.46 0.67
CA PHE A 277 -9.24 -21.68 1.61
C PHE A 277 -10.12 -20.68 2.38
N SER A 278 -11.08 -20.02 1.71
CA SER A 278 -12.09 -19.14 2.34
C SER A 278 -12.92 -19.87 3.38
N ASP A 279 -13.39 -21.09 3.07
CA ASP A 279 -14.17 -21.91 3.99
C ASP A 279 -13.35 -22.31 5.22
N ALA A 280 -12.08 -22.71 5.00
CA ALA A 280 -11.16 -23.06 6.07
C ALA A 280 -10.83 -21.85 6.97
N LEU A 281 -10.66 -20.65 6.40
CA LEU A 281 -10.49 -19.40 7.16
C LEU A 281 -11.71 -19.11 8.04
N SER A 282 -12.90 -19.16 7.47
CA SER A 282 -14.15 -18.91 8.21
C SER A 282 -14.35 -19.90 9.34
N HIS A 283 -14.10 -21.17 9.08
CA HIS A 283 -14.14 -22.21 10.11
C HIS A 283 -13.14 -21.94 11.24
N HIS A 284 -11.88 -21.61 10.89
CA HIS A 284 -10.83 -21.35 11.87
C HIS A 284 -11.12 -20.11 12.74
N LEU A 285 -11.61 -19.03 12.12
CA LEU A 285 -11.83 -17.75 12.81
C LEU A 285 -13.09 -17.73 13.65
N TYR A 286 -14.15 -18.40 13.22
CA TYR A 286 -15.49 -18.26 13.80
C TYR A 286 -16.09 -19.57 14.31
N ALA A 287 -15.35 -20.69 14.22
CA ALA A 287 -15.81 -22.04 14.58
C ALA A 287 -17.14 -22.42 13.91
N ASP A 288 -17.36 -21.91 12.70
CA ASP A 288 -18.57 -22.18 11.93
C ASP A 288 -18.54 -23.60 11.38
N ALA A 289 -19.53 -24.42 11.77
CA ALA A 289 -19.59 -25.84 11.44
C ALA A 289 -20.22 -26.12 10.06
N ASP A 290 -20.78 -25.11 9.40
CA ASP A 290 -21.54 -25.29 8.16
C ASP A 290 -20.66 -25.37 6.90
N TYR A 291 -19.34 -25.21 7.05
CA TYR A 291 -18.39 -25.26 5.94
C TYR A 291 -17.76 -26.64 5.74
N LEU A 292 -17.69 -27.09 4.49
CA LEU A 292 -16.97 -28.30 4.11
C LEU A 292 -15.47 -28.00 4.02
N VAL A 293 -14.76 -28.16 5.13
CA VAL A 293 -13.34 -27.84 5.24
C VAL A 293 -12.47 -29.01 4.80
N THR A 294 -11.61 -28.77 3.81
CA THR A 294 -10.60 -29.76 3.41
C THR A 294 -9.40 -29.74 4.36
N PRO A 295 -8.80 -30.91 4.66
CA PRO A 295 -7.62 -30.97 5.54
C PRO A 295 -6.45 -30.13 5.03
N GLU A 296 -6.24 -30.08 3.71
CA GLU A 296 -5.17 -29.35 3.04
C GLU A 296 -5.35 -27.83 3.25
N ALA A 297 -6.56 -27.31 3.03
CA ALA A 297 -6.86 -25.89 3.24
C ALA A 297 -6.71 -25.51 4.72
N LEU A 298 -7.21 -26.35 5.63
CA LEU A 298 -7.08 -26.11 7.07
C LEU A 298 -5.61 -26.14 7.53
N LYS A 299 -4.78 -27.01 6.94
CA LYS A 299 -3.34 -27.06 7.21
C LYS A 299 -2.67 -25.71 6.88
N ILE A 300 -3.00 -25.12 5.72
CA ILE A 300 -2.45 -23.82 5.31
C ILE A 300 -2.92 -22.72 6.28
N VAL A 301 -4.20 -22.66 6.61
CA VAL A 301 -4.76 -21.66 7.54
C VAL A 301 -4.08 -21.72 8.90
N LYS A 302 -3.91 -22.93 9.46
CA LYS A 302 -3.22 -23.12 10.75
C LYS A 302 -1.76 -22.69 10.68
N ALA A 303 -1.06 -23.04 9.60
CA ALA A 303 0.34 -22.62 9.42
C ALA A 303 0.47 -21.10 9.32
N LEU A 304 -0.45 -20.42 8.63
CA LEU A 304 -0.48 -18.94 8.59
C LEU A 304 -0.74 -18.35 9.98
N GLN A 305 -1.71 -18.88 10.73
CA GLN A 305 -2.00 -18.39 12.09
C GLN A 305 -0.78 -18.57 12.99
N GLU A 306 -0.17 -19.75 13.01
CA GLU A 306 1.02 -20.03 13.82
C GLU A 306 2.21 -19.14 13.40
N GLY A 307 2.38 -18.90 12.10
CA GLY A 307 3.42 -18.00 11.59
C GLY A 307 3.22 -16.56 12.01
N ILE A 308 1.99 -16.06 11.89
CA ILE A 308 1.62 -14.71 12.34
C ILE A 308 1.82 -14.57 13.85
N ASP A 309 1.40 -15.55 14.65
CA ASP A 309 1.54 -15.52 16.10
C ASP A 309 3.02 -15.55 16.54
N ALA A 310 3.85 -16.35 15.87
CA ALA A 310 5.29 -16.39 16.11
C ALA A 310 5.95 -15.05 15.80
N ALA A 311 5.66 -14.46 14.63
CA ALA A 311 6.17 -13.15 14.26
C ALA A 311 5.66 -12.05 15.19
N ALA A 312 4.40 -12.08 15.60
CA ALA A 312 3.84 -11.14 16.57
C ALA A 312 4.55 -11.22 17.94
N SER A 313 4.87 -12.43 18.39
CA SER A 313 5.62 -12.64 19.62
C SER A 313 7.02 -12.02 19.54
N ILE A 314 7.72 -12.18 18.41
CA ILE A 314 9.04 -11.56 18.16
C ILE A 314 8.92 -10.03 18.17
N ALA A 315 7.92 -9.49 17.49
CA ALA A 315 7.71 -8.04 17.44
C ALA A 315 7.42 -7.45 18.83
N LYS A 316 6.54 -8.08 19.61
CA LYS A 316 6.22 -7.67 20.99
C LYS A 316 7.45 -7.73 21.90
N SER A 317 8.26 -8.78 21.80
CA SER A 317 9.49 -8.94 22.57
C SER A 317 10.53 -7.85 22.28
N ASN A 318 10.45 -7.22 21.11
CA ASN A 318 11.29 -6.12 20.69
C ASN A 318 10.60 -4.75 20.82
N ASN A 319 9.48 -4.67 21.52
CA ASN A 319 8.70 -3.45 21.77
C ASN A 319 8.27 -2.71 20.50
N MET A 320 7.88 -3.42 19.45
CA MET A 320 7.28 -2.82 18.26
C MET A 320 5.83 -2.43 18.52
N ASP A 321 5.46 -1.22 18.16
CA ASP A 321 4.09 -0.72 18.26
C ASP A 321 3.19 -1.30 17.16
N ARG A 322 3.77 -1.52 15.97
CA ARG A 322 3.12 -2.14 14.79
C ARG A 322 4.16 -2.96 14.04
N ALA A 323 3.72 -4.05 13.38
CA ALA A 323 4.65 -4.99 12.78
C ALA A 323 4.19 -5.65 11.47
N PHE A 324 2.90 -5.56 11.11
CA PHE A 324 2.36 -6.22 9.92
C PHE A 324 1.71 -5.21 8.97
N ALA A 325 2.01 -5.35 7.68
CA ALA A 325 1.36 -4.62 6.61
C ALA A 325 1.41 -5.43 5.31
N ILE A 326 0.29 -5.49 4.58
CA ILE A 326 0.25 -6.11 3.25
C ILE A 326 0.29 -4.99 2.22
N ALA A 327 1.46 -4.80 1.62
CA ALA A 327 1.72 -3.78 0.61
C ALA A 327 1.35 -4.25 -0.80
N PRO A 328 1.15 -3.34 -1.77
CA PRO A 328 1.13 -3.72 -3.17
C PRO A 328 2.52 -4.21 -3.57
N THR A 329 2.61 -5.44 -4.06
CA THR A 329 3.89 -6.13 -4.24
C THR A 329 4.17 -6.51 -5.69
N ALA A 330 3.57 -5.84 -6.68
CA ALA A 330 3.72 -6.21 -8.08
C ALA A 330 5.20 -6.29 -8.51
N SER A 331 5.96 -5.21 -8.40
CA SER A 331 7.38 -5.20 -8.78
C SER A 331 8.23 -6.12 -7.90
N CYS A 332 7.88 -6.24 -6.62
CA CYS A 332 8.57 -7.16 -5.71
C CYS A 332 8.37 -8.60 -6.13
N SER A 333 7.12 -9.01 -6.42
CA SER A 333 6.76 -10.39 -6.75
C SER A 333 7.44 -10.89 -8.03
N TYR A 334 7.65 -10.04 -9.02
CA TYR A 334 8.30 -10.41 -10.29
C TYR A 334 9.72 -10.94 -10.11
N ARG A 335 10.40 -10.55 -9.05
CA ARG A 335 11.77 -10.99 -8.75
C ARG A 335 11.85 -12.36 -8.06
N TYR A 336 10.73 -12.89 -7.63
CA TYR A 336 10.67 -14.13 -6.87
C TYR A 336 9.92 -15.21 -7.62
N LYS A 337 10.26 -16.45 -7.30
CA LYS A 337 9.66 -17.64 -7.88
C LYS A 337 8.96 -18.47 -6.81
N ASP A 338 7.95 -19.20 -7.23
CA ASP A 338 7.38 -20.26 -6.41
C ASP A 338 8.24 -21.53 -6.44
N ARG A 339 7.82 -22.54 -5.70
CA ARG A 339 8.54 -23.83 -5.62
C ARG A 339 8.60 -24.59 -6.95
N ALA A 340 7.71 -24.29 -7.89
CA ALA A 340 7.67 -24.90 -9.23
C ALA A 340 8.45 -24.09 -10.28
N GLY A 341 8.96 -22.91 -9.91
CA GLY A 341 9.73 -22.03 -10.78
C GLY A 341 8.91 -20.98 -11.53
N TYR A 342 7.60 -20.88 -11.27
CA TYR A 342 6.77 -19.82 -11.79
C TYR A 342 6.97 -18.51 -11.01
N THR A 343 6.66 -17.38 -11.63
CA THR A 343 6.68 -16.07 -10.95
C THR A 343 5.62 -16.06 -9.85
N THR A 344 5.94 -15.49 -8.71
CA THR A 344 4.95 -15.31 -7.63
C THR A 344 3.96 -14.21 -7.96
N ALA A 345 2.68 -14.49 -7.73
CA ALA A 345 1.62 -13.50 -7.85
C ALA A 345 1.75 -12.45 -6.72
N PRO A 346 1.42 -11.18 -7.00
CA PRO A 346 1.42 -10.14 -5.96
C PRO A 346 0.44 -10.44 -4.84
N GLU A 347 0.78 -10.05 -3.62
CA GLU A 347 -0.11 -9.97 -2.46
C GLU A 347 -0.82 -11.30 -2.13
N ILE A 348 -2.04 -11.17 -1.59
CA ILE A 348 -2.93 -12.26 -1.20
C ILE A 348 -4.14 -12.41 -2.14
N ALA A 349 -4.31 -11.46 -3.06
CA ALA A 349 -5.37 -11.48 -4.05
C ALA A 349 -5.08 -12.49 -5.17
N PRO A 350 -6.12 -13.06 -5.81
CA PRO A 350 -5.95 -13.77 -7.06
C PRO A 350 -5.55 -12.78 -8.16
N PRO A 351 -4.59 -13.11 -9.04
CA PRO A 351 -4.19 -12.23 -10.12
C PRO A 351 -5.30 -12.11 -11.18
N ILE A 352 -5.33 -11.02 -11.92
CA ILE A 352 -6.31 -10.81 -13.01
C ILE A 352 -6.06 -11.81 -14.16
N GLY A 353 -4.80 -12.10 -14.45
CA GLY A 353 -4.40 -13.07 -15.46
C GLY A 353 -3.23 -13.92 -15.01
N ARG A 354 -3.01 -15.06 -15.68
CA ARG A 354 -1.87 -15.95 -15.40
C ARG A 354 -0.58 -15.50 -16.06
N LEU A 355 -0.69 -14.84 -17.19
CA LEU A 355 0.41 -14.25 -17.96
C LEU A 355 0.30 -12.75 -17.85
N VAL A 356 1.40 -12.10 -17.53
CA VAL A 356 1.49 -10.64 -17.44
C VAL A 356 2.68 -10.18 -18.25
N ASP A 357 2.40 -9.25 -19.16
CA ASP A 357 3.42 -8.56 -19.93
C ASP A 357 3.66 -7.19 -19.28
N ARG A 358 4.90 -6.91 -18.98
CA ARG A 358 5.32 -5.61 -18.44
C ARG A 358 6.37 -5.01 -19.34
N ASP A 359 6.12 -3.81 -19.81
CA ASP A 359 7.16 -3.01 -20.46
C ASP A 359 8.00 -2.33 -19.39
N SER A 360 9.24 -2.79 -19.23
CA SER A 360 10.25 -2.05 -18.49
C SER A 360 11.01 -1.18 -19.48
N SER A 361 10.89 0.12 -19.35
CA SER A 361 11.58 1.10 -20.22
C SER A 361 13.09 0.85 -20.39
N THR A 362 13.68 0.06 -19.49
CA THR A 362 15.12 -0.26 -19.48
C THR A 362 15.44 -1.57 -20.17
N PHE A 363 14.55 -2.57 -20.12
CA PHE A 363 14.81 -3.94 -20.60
C PHE A 363 13.82 -4.41 -21.68
N GLY A 364 12.87 -3.54 -22.09
CA GLY A 364 11.80 -3.91 -23.01
C GLY A 364 10.66 -4.69 -22.33
N VAL A 365 9.81 -5.34 -23.12
CA VAL A 365 8.68 -6.12 -22.59
C VAL A 365 9.20 -7.38 -21.93
N GLU A 366 8.91 -7.52 -20.64
CA GLU A 366 9.16 -8.72 -19.86
C GLU A 366 7.85 -9.52 -19.68
N HIS A 367 7.96 -10.83 -19.76
CA HIS A 367 6.84 -11.76 -19.66
C HIS A 367 6.91 -12.51 -18.35
N TYR A 368 5.83 -12.47 -17.57
CA TYR A 368 5.71 -13.15 -16.29
C TYR A 368 4.60 -14.19 -16.35
N ASP A 369 4.90 -15.41 -15.88
CA ASP A 369 3.98 -16.54 -15.81
C ASP A 369 3.80 -16.97 -14.36
N TYR A 370 2.59 -16.81 -13.83
CA TYR A 370 2.24 -17.23 -12.47
C TYR A 370 1.90 -18.72 -12.36
N GLY A 371 1.93 -19.47 -13.47
CA GLY A 371 1.60 -20.88 -13.49
C GLY A 371 0.10 -21.14 -13.44
N ASN A 372 -0.29 -22.25 -12.83
CA ASN A 372 -1.70 -22.67 -12.83
C ASN A 372 -2.52 -22.12 -11.65
N VAL A 373 -2.36 -20.84 -11.36
CA VAL A 373 -3.12 -20.14 -10.31
C VAL A 373 -4.57 -19.90 -10.74
N GLU A 374 -5.48 -19.77 -9.77
CA GLU A 374 -6.82 -19.23 -10.05
C GLU A 374 -6.72 -17.71 -10.30
N THR A 375 -7.44 -17.24 -11.30
CA THR A 375 -7.56 -15.82 -11.64
C THR A 375 -8.75 -15.19 -10.93
N ALA A 376 -8.76 -13.86 -10.84
CA ALA A 376 -9.79 -13.12 -10.12
C ALA A 376 -11.21 -13.40 -10.64
N ASP A 377 -11.39 -13.54 -11.96
CA ASP A 377 -12.66 -13.90 -12.59
C ASP A 377 -13.12 -15.33 -12.24
N GLN A 378 -12.18 -16.26 -12.02
CA GLN A 378 -12.48 -17.62 -11.58
C GLN A 378 -12.86 -17.69 -10.10
N VAL A 379 -12.22 -16.89 -9.27
CA VAL A 379 -12.45 -16.84 -7.82
C VAL A 379 -13.76 -16.13 -7.49
N GLY A 380 -14.03 -14.99 -8.09
CA GLY A 380 -15.18 -14.14 -7.81
C GLY A 380 -15.04 -13.26 -6.58
N TRP A 381 -15.81 -12.17 -6.56
CA TRP A 381 -15.73 -11.13 -5.53
C TRP A 381 -15.99 -11.64 -4.11
N ASP A 382 -17.04 -12.44 -3.93
CA ASP A 382 -17.45 -12.88 -2.58
C ASP A 382 -16.38 -13.74 -1.91
N VAL A 383 -15.73 -14.61 -2.67
CA VAL A 383 -14.64 -15.46 -2.18
C VAL A 383 -13.40 -14.62 -1.92
N TYR A 384 -13.02 -13.76 -2.86
CA TYR A 384 -11.90 -12.82 -2.69
C TYR A 384 -12.06 -12.00 -1.41
N LYS A 385 -13.23 -11.37 -1.24
CA LYS A 385 -13.52 -10.54 -0.05
C LYS A 385 -13.39 -11.33 1.25
N LYS A 386 -13.93 -12.55 1.31
CA LYS A 386 -13.82 -13.42 2.49
C LYS A 386 -12.38 -13.77 2.81
N VAL A 387 -11.57 -14.07 1.79
CA VAL A 387 -10.15 -14.42 1.98
C VAL A 387 -9.37 -13.23 2.52
N VAL A 388 -9.48 -12.07 1.89
CA VAL A 388 -8.71 -10.88 2.33
C VAL A 388 -9.17 -10.36 3.68
N ASP A 389 -10.48 -10.40 3.97
CA ASP A 389 -11.02 -10.03 5.28
C ASP A 389 -10.60 -11.04 6.36
N GLY A 390 -10.57 -12.33 6.04
CA GLY A 390 -10.14 -13.37 6.97
C GLY A 390 -8.65 -13.24 7.33
N ILE A 391 -7.78 -13.02 6.37
CA ILE A 391 -6.35 -12.78 6.62
C ILE A 391 -6.16 -11.49 7.43
N MET A 392 -6.85 -10.42 7.07
CA MET A 392 -6.79 -9.17 7.82
C MET A 392 -7.27 -9.32 9.26
N GLU A 393 -8.33 -10.11 9.49
CA GLU A 393 -8.79 -10.42 10.84
C GLU A 393 -7.72 -11.14 11.68
N MET A 394 -7.02 -12.13 11.08
CA MET A 394 -5.88 -12.79 11.75
C MET A 394 -4.80 -11.80 12.16
N LEU A 395 -4.43 -10.89 11.27
CA LEU A 395 -3.42 -9.87 11.53
C LEU A 395 -3.89 -8.84 12.58
N MET A 396 -5.14 -8.39 12.50
CA MET A 396 -5.71 -7.43 13.45
C MET A 396 -5.80 -7.97 14.87
N ARG A 397 -6.04 -9.26 15.05
CA ARG A 397 -6.06 -9.92 16.38
C ARG A 397 -4.70 -9.88 17.07
N THR A 398 -3.60 -9.64 16.37
CA THR A 398 -2.28 -9.44 16.97
C THR A 398 -2.14 -8.11 17.72
N ASN A 399 -2.99 -7.12 17.42
CA ASN A 399 -2.89 -5.71 17.80
C ASN A 399 -1.63 -5.01 17.26
N LEU A 400 -0.98 -5.59 16.24
CA LEU A 400 0.23 -5.06 15.61
C LEU A 400 0.06 -4.77 14.12
N CYS A 401 -1.14 -4.86 13.57
CA CYS A 401 -1.39 -4.67 12.15
C CYS A 401 -1.57 -3.20 11.79
N HIS A 402 -0.86 -2.76 10.75
CA HIS A 402 -1.13 -1.52 10.06
C HIS A 402 -2.39 -1.63 9.20
N GLY A 403 -2.30 -2.38 8.11
CA GLY A 403 -3.39 -2.54 7.15
C GLY A 403 -2.99 -3.34 5.91
N TYR A 404 -3.85 -3.25 4.93
CA TYR A 404 -3.68 -3.81 3.59
C TYR A 404 -4.06 -2.74 2.54
N SER A 405 -3.31 -2.68 1.45
CA SER A 405 -3.66 -1.90 0.26
C SER A 405 -4.82 -2.57 -0.49
N TYR A 406 -6.01 -2.49 0.09
CA TYR A 406 -7.19 -3.22 -0.34
C TYR A 406 -7.73 -2.70 -1.67
N ASN A 407 -7.85 -3.59 -2.65
CA ASN A 407 -8.41 -3.28 -3.96
C ASN A 407 -9.86 -3.75 -4.07
N THR A 408 -10.71 -2.89 -4.61
CA THR A 408 -12.09 -3.24 -4.98
C THR A 408 -12.19 -3.50 -6.49
N TRP A 409 -13.25 -4.15 -6.93
CA TRP A 409 -13.45 -4.53 -8.35
C TRP A 409 -14.60 -3.72 -8.95
N SER A 410 -14.27 -2.66 -9.67
CA SER A 410 -15.22 -1.64 -10.14
C SER A 410 -16.22 -2.13 -11.18
N ASP A 411 -15.91 -3.21 -11.86
CA ASP A 411 -16.81 -3.88 -12.84
C ASP A 411 -17.70 -4.95 -12.18
N VAL A 412 -17.55 -5.18 -10.89
CA VAL A 412 -18.32 -6.19 -10.12
C VAL A 412 -19.15 -5.54 -9.02
N VAL A 413 -18.58 -4.57 -8.28
CA VAL A 413 -19.27 -3.91 -7.16
C VAL A 413 -19.84 -2.57 -7.57
N THR A 414 -20.94 -2.19 -6.92
CA THR A 414 -21.52 -0.84 -7.03
C THR A 414 -21.21 -0.08 -5.75
N TYR A 415 -20.59 1.07 -5.85
CA TYR A 415 -20.27 1.92 -4.71
C TYR A 415 -21.51 2.66 -4.25
N THR A 416 -22.01 2.27 -3.10
CA THR A 416 -23.20 2.81 -2.45
C THR A 416 -22.91 3.15 -0.99
N ASP A 417 -23.81 3.88 -0.32
CA ASP A 417 -23.72 4.10 1.13
C ASP A 417 -23.58 2.77 1.89
N HIS A 418 -24.38 1.77 1.51
CA HIS A 418 -24.34 0.44 2.13
C HIS A 418 -22.97 -0.25 1.93
N PHE A 419 -22.35 -0.13 0.74
CA PHE A 419 -21.02 -0.67 0.48
C PHE A 419 -19.98 -0.05 1.42
N ILE A 420 -20.06 1.27 1.63
CA ILE A 420 -19.16 1.97 2.56
C ILE A 420 -19.43 1.56 4.00
N ASP A 421 -20.70 1.42 4.42
CA ASP A 421 -21.07 0.97 5.76
C ASP A 421 -20.49 -0.43 6.05
N GLU A 422 -20.59 -1.36 5.11
CA GLU A 422 -19.98 -2.69 5.23
C GLU A 422 -18.46 -2.62 5.32
N TRP A 423 -17.82 -1.80 4.48
CA TRP A 423 -16.38 -1.62 4.54
C TRP A 423 -15.93 -1.01 5.87
N LEU A 424 -16.65 -0.03 6.39
CA LEU A 424 -16.31 0.64 7.66
C LEU A 424 -16.30 -0.32 8.85
N VAL A 425 -17.14 -1.35 8.86
CA VAL A 425 -17.15 -2.38 9.91
C VAL A 425 -16.24 -3.58 9.62
N SER A 426 -15.69 -3.69 8.39
CA SER A 426 -14.77 -4.75 8.01
C SER A 426 -13.39 -4.56 8.65
N PRO A 427 -12.52 -5.59 8.67
CA PRO A 427 -11.14 -5.46 9.12
C PRO A 427 -10.25 -4.63 8.18
N GLN A 428 -10.72 -4.29 6.98
CA GLN A 428 -9.98 -3.46 6.03
C GLN A 428 -9.79 -2.04 6.55
N THR A 429 -8.62 -1.46 6.32
CA THR A 429 -8.26 -0.12 6.80
C THR A 429 -8.32 0.94 5.71
N SER A 430 -8.39 0.51 4.46
CA SER A 430 -8.38 1.40 3.29
C SER A 430 -9.18 0.83 2.13
N MET A 431 -9.50 1.69 1.16
CA MET A 431 -9.82 1.31 -0.22
C MET A 431 -8.82 2.03 -1.12
N TYR A 432 -7.96 1.24 -1.76
CA TYR A 432 -6.84 1.72 -2.55
C TYR A 432 -7.22 1.84 -4.03
N TYR A 433 -6.90 0.85 -4.86
CA TYR A 433 -7.32 0.85 -6.25
C TYR A 433 -8.65 0.16 -6.47
N SER A 434 -9.34 0.56 -7.54
CA SER A 434 -10.41 -0.24 -8.14
C SER A 434 -9.88 -0.92 -9.41
N LEU A 435 -10.06 -2.24 -9.49
CA LEU A 435 -9.62 -3.07 -10.60
C LEU A 435 -10.82 -3.50 -11.46
N GLN A 436 -10.56 -3.82 -12.72
CA GLN A 436 -11.53 -4.43 -13.63
C GLN A 436 -11.11 -5.88 -13.87
N VAL A 437 -11.93 -6.85 -13.47
CA VAL A 437 -11.58 -8.27 -13.43
C VAL A 437 -12.34 -9.15 -14.42
N ASN A 438 -13.50 -8.71 -14.90
CA ASN A 438 -14.39 -9.51 -15.78
C ASN A 438 -14.21 -9.24 -17.27
N GLN A 439 -13.17 -8.54 -17.67
CA GLN A 439 -12.97 -8.20 -19.08
C GLN A 439 -12.45 -9.39 -19.87
N ASN A 440 -13.01 -9.58 -21.10
CA ASN A 440 -12.55 -10.59 -22.05
C ASN A 440 -11.06 -10.39 -22.39
N THR A 441 -10.38 -11.47 -22.83
CA THR A 441 -8.92 -11.50 -23.02
C THR A 441 -8.37 -10.42 -23.93
N GLN A 442 -9.16 -9.94 -24.90
CA GLN A 442 -8.81 -8.82 -25.78
C GLN A 442 -9.04 -7.45 -25.10
N ALA A 443 -10.02 -7.36 -24.22
CA ALA A 443 -10.23 -6.21 -23.37
C ALA A 443 -9.31 -6.21 -22.13
N LYS A 444 -8.55 -7.29 -21.86
CA LYS A 444 -7.50 -7.32 -20.82
C LYS A 444 -6.26 -6.54 -21.25
N ASP A 445 -5.91 -6.64 -22.52
CA ASP A 445 -4.89 -5.79 -23.13
C ASP A 445 -5.40 -4.33 -23.20
N ASP A 446 -6.70 -4.14 -23.54
CA ASP A 446 -7.37 -2.84 -23.52
C ASP A 446 -7.61 -2.31 -22.11
N ALA A 447 -7.68 -3.15 -21.05
CA ALA A 447 -7.84 -2.71 -19.67
C ALA A 447 -6.52 -2.43 -18.98
N MET A 448 -5.46 -3.10 -19.37
CA MET A 448 -4.11 -2.65 -19.06
C MET A 448 -3.82 -1.34 -19.81
N ALA A 449 -4.21 -1.24 -21.08
CA ALA A 449 -4.18 0.00 -21.85
C ALA A 449 -5.16 1.05 -21.31
N ALA A 450 -6.32 0.72 -20.76
CA ALA A 450 -7.25 1.66 -20.13
C ALA A 450 -6.91 1.96 -18.66
N LEU A 451 -6.20 1.10 -17.95
CA LEU A 451 -5.43 1.49 -16.79
C LEU A 451 -4.29 2.44 -17.22
N ASP A 452 -3.64 2.17 -18.32
CA ASP A 452 -2.73 3.08 -19.00
C ASP A 452 -3.47 4.35 -19.44
N GLU A 453 -4.60 4.27 -20.15
CA GLU A 453 -5.39 5.42 -20.56
C GLU A 453 -6.03 6.19 -19.41
N THR A 454 -6.46 5.53 -18.34
CA THR A 454 -6.94 6.22 -17.13
C THR A 454 -5.81 6.97 -16.42
N TYR A 455 -4.58 6.56 -16.67
CA TYR A 455 -3.38 7.21 -16.19
C TYR A 455 -2.67 8.03 -17.27
N ASP A 456 -2.80 7.68 -18.56
CA ASP A 456 -2.32 8.44 -19.71
C ASP A 456 -3.15 9.70 -19.97
N PHE A 457 -4.41 9.73 -19.57
CA PHE A 457 -5.26 10.92 -19.71
C PHE A 457 -4.71 12.17 -19.00
N THR A 458 -3.70 12.00 -18.18
CA THR A 458 -2.98 13.13 -17.56
C THR A 458 -1.78 13.61 -18.39
N PHE A 459 -1.41 12.91 -19.47
CA PHE A 459 -0.14 13.19 -20.19
C PHE A 459 -0.31 13.53 -21.66
N SER A 460 -1.28 12.96 -22.37
CA SER A 460 -1.45 13.18 -23.79
C SER A 460 -1.94 14.58 -24.17
N ASP A 461 -2.55 15.29 -23.24
CA ASP A 461 -3.07 16.64 -23.50
C ASP A 461 -2.07 17.77 -23.19
N LEU A 462 -0.90 17.46 -22.68
CA LEU A 462 0.06 18.47 -22.28
C LEU A 462 1.32 18.59 -23.13
N ASP A 463 1.69 17.59 -23.94
CA ASP A 463 2.90 17.69 -24.76
C ASP A 463 2.81 16.88 -26.07
N ALA A 464 2.45 17.54 -27.13
CA ALA A 464 2.55 17.00 -28.49
C ALA A 464 3.97 16.97 -29.07
N ASP A 465 5.00 17.35 -28.30
CA ASP A 465 6.33 17.62 -28.84
C ASP A 465 7.53 16.94 -28.15
N ASP A 466 7.33 16.00 -27.20
CA ASP A 466 8.46 15.25 -26.62
C ASP A 466 8.28 13.74 -26.71
N ASN A 467 8.91 13.15 -27.71
CA ASN A 467 8.84 11.73 -28.10
C ASN A 467 9.58 10.77 -27.16
N ASP A 468 9.82 11.07 -25.89
CA ASP A 468 10.63 10.23 -24.99
C ASP A 468 10.09 10.03 -23.57
N VAL A 469 8.79 10.23 -23.32
CA VAL A 469 8.19 9.91 -22.03
C VAL A 469 7.33 8.64 -22.15
N GLN A 470 7.97 7.50 -22.16
CA GLN A 470 7.28 6.24 -21.87
C GLN A 470 6.91 6.25 -20.39
N ILE A 471 5.61 6.31 -20.13
CA ILE A 471 5.06 6.20 -18.79
C ILE A 471 5.09 4.72 -18.43
N GLU A 472 6.01 4.37 -17.51
CA GLU A 472 5.92 3.07 -16.85
C GLU A 472 4.57 2.96 -16.14
N VAL A 473 3.84 1.89 -16.43
CA VAL A 473 2.57 1.50 -15.81
C VAL A 473 2.79 1.07 -14.36
N ASP A 474 3.58 1.80 -13.60
CA ASP A 474 3.75 1.60 -12.17
C ASP A 474 2.86 2.58 -11.41
N ASN A 475 1.57 2.37 -11.58
CA ASN A 475 0.56 3.09 -10.80
C ASN A 475 0.31 2.49 -9.41
N PHE A 476 0.94 1.40 -9.10
CA PHE A 476 1.26 1.04 -7.74
C PHE A 476 2.30 2.03 -7.20
N CYS A 477 2.30 2.31 -5.93
CA CYS A 477 3.43 3.00 -5.33
C CYS A 477 4.69 2.20 -5.66
N SER A 478 5.39 2.61 -6.72
CA SER A 478 6.63 1.94 -7.14
C SER A 478 7.67 1.93 -6.02
N THR A 479 7.56 2.88 -5.09
CA THR A 479 8.42 2.94 -3.92
C THR A 479 8.12 1.85 -2.89
N CYS A 480 6.88 1.34 -2.81
CA CYS A 480 6.55 0.19 -1.97
C CYS A 480 6.65 -1.14 -2.72
N ALA A 481 6.48 -1.10 -4.04
CA ALA A 481 6.55 -2.26 -4.92
C ALA A 481 7.99 -2.56 -5.40
N GLU A 482 8.88 -1.54 -5.45
CA GLU A 482 10.31 -1.72 -5.59
C GLU A 482 10.96 -2.05 -4.22
#